data_a303b4f07e86698b8b41c5614bd82266
#
_entry.id   a303b4f07e86698b8b41c5614bd82266
#
_cell.length_a   1.000
_cell.length_b   1.000
_cell.length_c   1.000
_cell.angle_alpha   90.00
_cell.angle_beta   90.00
_cell.angle_gamma   90.00
#
_symmetry.space_group_name_H-M   'P 1'
#
loop_
_entity.id
_entity.type
_entity.pdbx_description
1 polymer ?
#
loop_
_entity_poly.entity_id
_entity_poly.type
_entity_poly.pdbx_seq_one_letter_code
_entity_poly.pdbx_strand_id
1 'polypeptide(L)'
;MAKEKESAWKKLSDKDYLNDVNVEKINISDLNTENMKIYGANINLARVFPDIHDGLKLVERRILYTMYTNTKAVKKAVKVNKIYGDTMTIHPHGDSSILGTIVRLAQPWNMLIPYIDGEGNFGSIQGDEAAAGRYLEAKLSEYAIDCFFSDWNPSLVLMEETYNKDSMEPAYLPTKYPNCLLSASDGLGFGSANHIPTFNFEEIMQSTIRLIKDPKFEPVLIPDITTGCLIIDEGKFPEICSTGRGTFKMRAEVVKDEDRKVIIVKSIPFQVSLLAVKEKIRDLVEDKTIPGFKDIKDYSGNNKIHLELYFRPEVDLSNIISILYTKTDLQKTYPVQIKMVDNLAIEDFSVKSALLRWIDIRIQFKRKMYIRKLIDIEQKLHILNILI
;
A
#
# COMPACT_ATOMS: atom_id res chain seq x y z
N MET A 1 48.84 32.92 -22.78
CA MET A 1 47.55 32.71 -22.05
C MET A 1 47.29 31.25 -21.62
N ALA A 2 47.56 30.22 -22.41
CA ALA A 2 47.36 28.81 -21.94
C ALA A 2 48.44 28.35 -20.93
N LYS A 3 49.71 28.74 -21.07
CA LYS A 3 50.80 28.40 -20.13
C LYS A 3 50.70 29.10 -18.76
N GLU A 4 50.07 30.27 -18.68
CA GLU A 4 49.83 30.96 -17.40
C GLU A 4 48.68 30.38 -16.61
N LYS A 5 47.63 29.84 -17.28
CA LYS A 5 46.55 29.10 -16.60
C LYS A 5 47.01 27.78 -16.01
N GLU A 6 47.92 27.05 -16.69
CA GLU A 6 48.46 25.78 -16.19
C GLU A 6 49.39 25.99 -14.96
N SER A 7 50.08 27.13 -14.85
CA SER A 7 50.85 27.47 -13.67
C SER A 7 50.02 27.89 -12.46
N ALA A 8 48.84 28.46 -12.69
CA ALA A 8 47.90 28.82 -11.61
C ALA A 8 47.26 27.58 -10.98
N TRP A 9 46.89 26.57 -11.78
CA TRP A 9 46.37 25.29 -11.26
C TRP A 9 47.41 24.45 -10.55
N LYS A 10 48.68 24.48 -10.98
CA LYS A 10 49.79 23.81 -10.30
C LYS A 10 50.17 24.45 -8.96
N LYS A 11 49.94 25.74 -8.77
CA LYS A 11 50.14 26.43 -7.48
C LYS A 11 49.03 26.18 -6.47
N LEU A 12 47.86 25.76 -6.94
CA LEU A 12 46.71 25.37 -6.09
C LEU A 12 46.78 23.93 -5.58
N SER A 13 47.72 23.11 -6.10
CA SER A 13 47.81 21.68 -5.76
C SER A 13 48.72 21.36 -4.59
N ASP A 14 49.52 22.30 -4.09
CA ASP A 14 50.52 21.99 -3.06
C ASP A 14 50.48 22.93 -1.83
N LYS A 15 50.03 22.35 -0.76
CA LYS A 15 50.36 22.56 0.67
C LYS A 15 49.62 23.57 1.51
N ASP A 16 49.13 24.71 1.03
CA ASP A 16 48.64 25.73 1.96
C ASP A 16 47.15 25.67 2.28
N TYR A 17 46.33 25.07 1.43
CA TYR A 17 44.89 24.90 1.70
C TYR A 17 44.53 23.71 2.60
N LEU A 18 45.46 22.75 2.74
CA LEU A 18 45.23 21.56 3.57
C LEU A 18 45.66 21.73 5.04
N ASN A 19 46.37 22.81 5.36
CA ASN A 19 46.83 23.04 6.73
C ASN A 19 45.82 23.73 7.63
N ASP A 20 44.79 24.41 7.07
CA ASP A 20 43.72 25.08 7.80
C ASP A 20 42.39 24.33 7.80
N VAL A 21 42.29 23.23 7.05
CA VAL A 21 41.06 22.39 7.01
C VAL A 21 41.37 21.10 7.76
N ASN A 22 40.57 20.79 8.73
CA ASN A 22 40.59 19.50 9.45
C ASN A 22 40.26 18.38 8.44
N VAL A 23 41.26 17.86 7.72
CA VAL A 23 41.04 16.82 6.71
C VAL A 23 41.04 15.47 7.42
N GLU A 24 39.85 14.91 7.58
CA GLU A 24 39.69 13.57 8.09
C GLU A 24 39.91 12.55 6.96
N LYS A 25 40.84 11.62 7.16
CA LYS A 25 41.07 10.52 6.22
C LYS A 25 40.05 9.39 6.48
N ILE A 26 39.04 9.29 5.64
CA ILE A 26 38.04 8.24 5.73
C ILE A 26 38.32 7.17 4.67
N ASN A 27 38.27 5.89 5.04
CA ASN A 27 38.31 4.80 4.09
C ASN A 27 37.03 4.82 3.23
N ILE A 28 37.19 4.78 1.92
CA ILE A 28 36.07 4.82 0.96
C ILE A 28 35.08 3.66 1.17
N SER A 29 35.55 2.49 1.60
CA SER A 29 34.72 1.33 1.91
C SER A 29 33.83 1.59 3.12
N ASP A 30 34.39 2.23 4.16
CA ASP A 30 33.63 2.54 5.39
C ASP A 30 32.60 3.64 5.11
N LEU A 31 32.98 4.68 4.37
CA LEU A 31 32.10 5.75 3.93
C LEU A 31 30.93 5.21 3.08
N ASN A 32 31.22 4.34 2.11
CA ASN A 32 30.20 3.73 1.29
C ASN A 32 29.27 2.85 2.11
N THR A 33 29.80 2.08 3.06
CA THR A 33 28.99 1.22 3.94
C THR A 33 28.04 2.06 4.79
N GLU A 34 28.52 3.17 5.36
CA GLU A 34 27.69 4.05 6.17
C GLU A 34 26.63 4.79 5.34
N ASN A 35 27.01 5.33 4.19
CA ASN A 35 26.06 5.95 3.26
C ASN A 35 24.98 4.97 2.78
N MET A 36 25.35 3.71 2.50
CA MET A 36 24.39 2.67 2.12
C MET A 36 23.43 2.30 3.26
N LYS A 37 23.89 2.29 4.52
CA LYS A 37 23.01 2.09 5.68
C LYS A 37 22.01 3.22 5.83
N ILE A 38 22.46 4.47 5.76
CA ILE A 38 21.61 5.66 5.84
C ILE A 38 20.59 5.68 4.68
N TYR A 39 21.06 5.44 3.46
CA TYR A 39 20.20 5.37 2.29
C TYR A 39 19.16 4.25 2.40
N GLY A 40 19.60 3.04 2.80
CA GLY A 40 18.71 1.89 3.00
C GLY A 40 17.66 2.14 4.08
N ALA A 41 18.04 2.75 5.21
CA ALA A 41 17.12 3.14 6.27
C ALA A 41 16.05 4.13 5.75
N ASN A 42 16.47 5.17 5.02
CA ASN A 42 15.57 6.16 4.45
C ASN A 42 14.60 5.54 3.42
N ILE A 43 15.08 4.65 2.54
CA ILE A 43 14.21 3.93 1.60
C ILE A 43 13.18 3.09 2.35
N ASN A 44 13.62 2.35 3.36
CA ASN A 44 12.73 1.51 4.15
C ASN A 44 11.63 2.34 4.82
N LEU A 45 11.98 3.42 5.52
CA LEU A 45 11.03 4.28 6.23
C LEU A 45 10.09 5.05 5.27
N ALA A 46 10.63 5.58 4.17
CA ALA A 46 9.86 6.47 3.30
C ALA A 46 9.05 5.76 2.21
N ARG A 47 9.42 4.52 1.81
CA ARG A 47 8.80 3.90 0.63
C ARG A 47 8.28 2.49 0.83
N VAL A 48 8.88 1.73 1.75
CA VAL A 48 8.63 0.28 1.85
C VAL A 48 7.56 -0.04 2.87
N PHE A 49 7.72 0.46 4.09
CA PHE A 49 6.88 0.10 5.22
C PHE A 49 5.77 1.12 5.46
N PRO A 50 4.51 0.67 5.70
CA PRO A 50 3.45 1.55 6.14
C PRO A 50 3.67 1.96 7.60
N ASP A 51 3.11 3.09 7.99
CA ASP A 51 3.13 3.56 9.37
C ASP A 51 1.99 2.93 10.19
N ILE A 52 2.25 2.53 11.44
CA ILE A 52 1.24 1.92 12.31
C ILE A 52 0.09 2.88 12.66
N HIS A 53 0.34 4.20 12.67
CA HIS A 53 -0.65 5.20 13.01
C HIS A 53 -1.77 5.29 11.99
N ASP A 54 -1.45 5.20 10.68
CA ASP A 54 -2.43 5.37 9.61
C ASP A 54 -2.44 4.26 8.55
N GLY A 55 -1.51 3.32 8.62
CA GLY A 55 -1.41 2.23 7.65
C GLY A 55 -0.95 2.67 6.26
N LEU A 56 -0.42 3.88 6.12
CA LEU A 56 -0.05 4.48 4.84
C LEU A 56 1.47 4.52 4.66
N LYS A 57 1.91 4.33 3.43
CA LYS A 57 3.24 4.74 3.00
C LYS A 57 3.29 6.25 2.83
N LEU A 58 4.47 6.84 2.94
CA LEU A 58 4.65 8.30 2.88
C LEU A 58 4.01 8.93 1.63
N VAL A 59 4.18 8.32 0.45
CA VAL A 59 3.59 8.83 -0.80
C VAL A 59 2.05 8.80 -0.76
N GLU A 60 1.45 7.76 -0.20
CA GLU A 60 -0.01 7.62 -0.07
C GLU A 60 -0.57 8.70 0.86
N ARG A 61 0.08 8.91 2.01
CA ARG A 61 -0.27 9.97 2.98
C ARG A 61 -0.22 11.35 2.33
N ARG A 62 0.85 11.66 1.60
CA ARG A 62 1.02 12.94 0.90
C ARG A 62 -0.04 13.16 -0.18
N ILE A 63 -0.40 12.13 -0.94
CA ILE A 63 -1.49 12.20 -1.93
C ILE A 63 -2.81 12.54 -1.24
N LEU A 64 -3.22 11.78 -0.23
CA LEU A 64 -4.49 11.99 0.47
C LEU A 64 -4.53 13.36 1.15
N TYR A 65 -3.43 13.76 1.82
CA TYR A 65 -3.31 15.07 2.45
C TYR A 65 -3.44 16.22 1.45
N THR A 66 -2.76 16.12 0.31
CA THR A 66 -2.82 17.13 -0.76
C THR A 66 -4.21 17.19 -1.40
N MET A 67 -4.86 16.04 -1.62
CA MET A 67 -6.23 16.00 -2.13
C MET A 67 -7.21 16.69 -1.16
N TYR A 68 -7.00 16.57 0.13
CA TYR A 68 -7.84 17.19 1.14
C TYR A 68 -7.57 18.70 1.28
N THR A 69 -6.32 19.11 1.35
CA THR A 69 -5.91 20.49 1.67
C THR A 69 -5.80 21.40 0.44
N ASN A 70 -4.93 21.04 -0.50
CA ASN A 70 -4.53 21.90 -1.61
C ASN A 70 -5.52 21.78 -2.79
N THR A 71 -5.73 20.55 -3.25
CA THR A 71 -6.60 20.30 -4.41
C THR A 71 -8.08 20.43 -4.06
N LYS A 72 -8.43 20.18 -2.78
CA LYS A 72 -9.81 20.15 -2.26
C LYS A 72 -10.72 19.19 -3.04
N ALA A 73 -10.14 18.07 -3.48
CA ALA A 73 -10.83 16.99 -4.18
C ALA A 73 -11.66 16.14 -3.21
N VAL A 74 -12.54 16.78 -2.42
CA VAL A 74 -13.37 16.15 -1.38
C VAL A 74 -14.78 15.91 -1.90
N LYS A 75 -15.43 16.96 -2.43
CA LYS A 75 -16.83 16.87 -2.91
C LYS A 75 -16.94 16.68 -4.41
N LYS A 76 -15.95 17.15 -5.15
CA LYS A 76 -15.93 17.13 -6.62
C LYS A 76 -14.63 16.52 -7.11
N ALA A 77 -14.73 15.64 -8.11
CA ALA A 77 -13.56 15.10 -8.80
C ALA A 77 -12.80 16.22 -9.53
N VAL A 78 -11.49 16.11 -9.55
CA VAL A 78 -10.58 17.02 -10.25
C VAL A 78 -9.61 16.22 -11.10
N LYS A 79 -9.01 16.86 -12.10
CA LYS A 79 -8.02 16.19 -12.97
C LYS A 79 -6.86 15.62 -12.16
N VAL A 80 -6.51 14.36 -12.44
CA VAL A 80 -5.45 13.64 -11.73
C VAL A 80 -4.10 14.32 -11.90
N ASN A 81 -3.84 14.96 -13.06
CA ASN A 81 -2.61 15.73 -13.28
C ASN A 81 -2.48 16.93 -12.32
N LYS A 82 -3.59 17.54 -11.88
CA LYS A 82 -3.57 18.55 -10.84
C LYS A 82 -3.21 17.95 -9.48
N ILE A 83 -3.77 16.78 -9.17
CA ILE A 83 -3.49 16.10 -7.90
C ILE A 83 -2.01 15.74 -7.78
N TYR A 84 -1.42 15.07 -8.79
CA TYR A 84 0.00 14.73 -8.71
C TYR A 84 0.90 15.97 -8.78
N GLY A 85 0.53 17.00 -9.55
CA GLY A 85 1.27 18.26 -9.58
C GLY A 85 1.31 18.95 -8.20
N ASP A 86 0.17 19.07 -7.53
CA ASP A 86 0.09 19.60 -6.17
C ASP A 86 0.87 18.70 -5.18
N THR A 87 0.83 17.36 -5.35
CA THR A 87 1.57 16.42 -4.48
C THR A 87 3.08 16.56 -4.66
N MET A 88 3.57 16.83 -5.87
CA MET A 88 5.00 17.03 -6.14
C MET A 88 5.60 18.22 -5.36
N THR A 89 4.78 19.18 -4.91
CA THR A 89 5.26 20.29 -4.08
C THR A 89 5.79 19.83 -2.72
N ILE A 90 5.28 18.71 -2.18
CA ILE A 90 5.70 18.14 -0.91
C ILE A 90 6.37 16.76 -1.05
N HIS A 91 6.30 16.14 -2.23
CA HIS A 91 6.89 14.83 -2.52
C HIS A 91 7.85 14.94 -3.73
N PRO A 92 9.18 15.10 -3.50
CA PRO A 92 10.16 15.41 -4.54
C PRO A 92 10.53 14.18 -5.38
N HIS A 93 9.55 13.60 -6.07
CA HIS A 93 9.69 12.44 -6.95
C HIS A 93 8.93 12.65 -8.26
N GLY A 94 9.25 11.81 -9.26
CA GLY A 94 8.61 11.89 -10.58
C GLY A 94 7.10 11.65 -10.53
N ASP A 95 6.38 12.32 -11.44
CA ASP A 95 4.93 12.25 -11.59
C ASP A 95 4.39 10.85 -11.83
N SER A 96 5.13 10.02 -12.58
CA SER A 96 4.74 8.64 -12.89
C SER A 96 4.57 7.76 -11.64
N SER A 97 5.43 7.91 -10.63
CA SER A 97 5.33 7.16 -9.38
C SER A 97 4.11 7.58 -8.56
N ILE A 98 3.82 8.89 -8.52
CA ILE A 98 2.64 9.45 -7.84
C ILE A 98 1.36 9.03 -8.57
N LEU A 99 1.35 9.14 -9.91
CA LEU A 99 0.22 8.70 -10.73
C LEU A 99 -0.09 7.21 -10.53
N GLY A 100 0.94 6.35 -10.57
CA GLY A 100 0.77 4.91 -10.32
C GLY A 100 0.17 4.62 -8.94
N THR A 101 0.56 5.39 -7.92
CA THR A 101 -0.01 5.27 -6.57
C THR A 101 -1.48 5.73 -6.54
N ILE A 102 -1.83 6.88 -7.15
CA ILE A 102 -3.22 7.37 -7.25
C ILE A 102 -4.10 6.32 -7.93
N VAL A 103 -3.62 5.75 -9.04
CA VAL A 103 -4.32 4.71 -9.78
C VAL A 103 -4.57 3.50 -8.88
N ARG A 104 -3.55 3.00 -8.19
CA ARG A 104 -3.67 1.84 -7.29
C ARG A 104 -4.67 2.09 -6.15
N LEU A 105 -4.68 3.29 -5.55
CA LEU A 105 -5.59 3.66 -4.47
C LEU A 105 -7.07 3.78 -4.89
N ALA A 106 -7.33 3.84 -6.21
CA ALA A 106 -8.67 3.87 -6.78
C ALA A 106 -9.15 2.50 -7.30
N GLN A 107 -8.29 1.48 -7.31
CA GLN A 107 -8.59 0.18 -7.93
C GLN A 107 -9.21 -0.80 -6.93
N PRO A 108 -10.48 -1.25 -7.10
CA PRO A 108 -11.15 -2.14 -6.16
C PRO A 108 -10.59 -3.58 -6.13
N TRP A 109 -9.80 -3.99 -7.13
CA TRP A 109 -9.10 -5.28 -7.10
C TRP A 109 -7.75 -5.22 -6.37
N ASN A 110 -7.24 -4.02 -6.08
CA ASN A 110 -6.03 -3.79 -5.30
C ASN A 110 -6.32 -3.32 -3.87
N MET A 111 -7.45 -2.66 -3.67
CA MET A 111 -7.86 -2.08 -2.40
C MET A 111 -9.19 -2.68 -1.97
N LEU A 112 -9.26 -3.27 -0.77
CA LEU A 112 -10.54 -3.75 -0.21
C LEU A 112 -11.54 -2.59 -0.07
N ILE A 113 -11.03 -1.45 0.39
CA ILE A 113 -11.78 -0.20 0.46
C ILE A 113 -10.94 0.88 -0.23
N PRO A 114 -11.27 1.27 -1.47
CA PRO A 114 -10.55 2.32 -2.18
C PRO A 114 -10.57 3.65 -1.43
N TYR A 115 -9.43 4.35 -1.42
CA TYR A 115 -9.33 5.68 -0.80
C TYR A 115 -9.65 6.80 -1.76
N ILE A 116 -9.67 6.50 -3.04
CA ILE A 116 -9.90 7.43 -4.13
C ILE A 116 -11.05 6.91 -5.00
N ASP A 117 -12.05 7.76 -5.25
CA ASP A 117 -13.06 7.55 -6.25
C ASP A 117 -12.56 8.11 -7.57
N GLY A 118 -12.28 7.24 -8.53
CA GLY A 118 -11.77 7.59 -9.85
C GLY A 118 -12.86 7.66 -10.91
N GLU A 119 -12.79 8.65 -11.78
CA GLU A 119 -13.63 8.79 -12.98
C GLU A 119 -12.75 8.69 -14.24
N GLY A 120 -13.11 7.77 -15.14
CA GLY A 120 -12.34 7.43 -16.34
C GLY A 120 -11.74 6.03 -16.29
N ASN A 121 -10.73 5.77 -17.12
CA ASN A 121 -10.08 4.46 -17.19
C ASN A 121 -8.89 4.36 -16.22
N PHE A 122 -9.11 3.79 -15.06
CA PHE A 122 -8.07 3.49 -14.05
C PHE A 122 -7.45 2.09 -14.22
N GLY A 123 -7.51 1.51 -15.42
CA GLY A 123 -7.06 0.14 -15.70
C GLY A 123 -8.15 -0.89 -15.46
N SER A 124 -7.79 -2.16 -15.59
CA SER A 124 -8.70 -3.28 -15.33
C SER A 124 -8.01 -4.44 -14.61
N ILE A 125 -8.81 -5.31 -13.97
CA ILE A 125 -8.31 -6.57 -13.40
C ILE A 125 -7.77 -7.53 -14.49
N GLN A 126 -8.13 -7.31 -15.75
CA GLN A 126 -7.65 -8.07 -16.90
C GLN A 126 -6.18 -7.76 -17.19
N GLY A 127 -5.66 -6.60 -16.77
CA GLY A 127 -4.28 -6.16 -16.97
C GLY A 127 -4.15 -4.95 -17.90
N ASP A 128 -5.28 -4.29 -18.27
CA ASP A 128 -5.20 -3.05 -19.02
C ASP A 128 -4.61 -1.95 -18.16
N GLU A 129 -3.76 -1.13 -18.77
CA GLU A 129 -3.17 0.03 -18.12
C GLU A 129 -4.17 1.17 -17.95
N ALA A 130 -3.93 2.00 -16.92
CA ALA A 130 -4.70 3.23 -16.74
C ALA A 130 -4.38 4.26 -17.83
N ALA A 131 -5.35 5.08 -18.16
CA ALA A 131 -5.15 6.20 -19.06
C ALA A 131 -4.22 7.26 -18.47
N ALA A 132 -3.65 8.13 -19.31
CA ALA A 132 -2.83 9.24 -18.84
C ALA A 132 -3.62 10.18 -17.91
N GLY A 133 -2.97 10.73 -16.86
CA GLY A 133 -3.60 11.52 -15.81
C GLY A 133 -4.43 12.73 -16.28
N ARG A 134 -4.15 13.26 -17.50
CA ARG A 134 -4.96 14.34 -18.12
C ARG A 134 -6.38 13.91 -18.49
N TYR A 135 -6.62 12.61 -18.67
CA TYR A 135 -7.93 12.05 -19.00
C TYR A 135 -8.69 11.54 -17.79
N LEU A 136 -8.01 11.42 -16.64
CA LEU A 136 -8.56 10.90 -15.40
C LEU A 136 -9.00 12.04 -14.50
N GLU A 137 -10.09 11.80 -13.76
CA GLU A 137 -10.52 12.66 -12.65
C GLU A 137 -10.64 11.81 -11.37
N ALA A 138 -10.42 12.43 -10.22
CA ALA A 138 -10.46 11.73 -8.96
C ALA A 138 -10.87 12.65 -7.80
N LYS A 139 -11.47 12.05 -6.78
CA LYS A 139 -11.77 12.67 -5.48
C LYS A 139 -11.50 11.67 -4.36
N LEU A 140 -11.44 12.16 -3.13
CA LEU A 140 -11.39 11.28 -1.96
C LEU A 140 -12.69 10.49 -1.83
N SER A 141 -12.58 9.20 -1.52
CA SER A 141 -13.74 8.38 -1.20
C SER A 141 -14.37 8.78 0.14
N GLU A 142 -15.63 8.42 0.36
CA GLU A 142 -16.30 8.65 1.64
C GLU A 142 -15.56 7.97 2.80
N TYR A 143 -15.04 6.76 2.56
CA TYR A 143 -14.20 6.07 3.54
C TYR A 143 -12.93 6.86 3.90
N ALA A 144 -12.20 7.37 2.91
CA ALA A 144 -10.99 8.13 3.16
C ALA A 144 -11.28 9.42 3.95
N ILE A 145 -12.38 10.10 3.64
CA ILE A 145 -12.80 11.29 4.37
C ILE A 145 -13.15 10.94 5.82
N ASP A 146 -13.94 9.88 6.04
CA ASP A 146 -14.35 9.46 7.37
C ASP A 146 -13.17 8.91 8.20
N CYS A 147 -12.34 8.06 7.60
CA CYS A 147 -11.23 7.42 8.29
C CYS A 147 -10.11 8.40 8.65
N PHE A 148 -9.64 9.20 7.69
CA PHE A 148 -8.43 10.00 7.85
C PHE A 148 -8.69 11.46 8.22
N PHE A 149 -9.85 12.02 7.86
CA PHE A 149 -10.08 13.46 7.97
C PHE A 149 -11.25 13.84 8.86
N SER A 150 -12.08 12.93 9.37
CA SER A 150 -13.19 13.25 10.26
C SER A 150 -12.73 13.88 11.60
N ASP A 151 -11.61 13.44 12.12
CA ASP A 151 -10.98 13.99 13.33
C ASP A 151 -9.74 14.87 13.00
N TRP A 152 -9.54 15.23 11.74
CA TRP A 152 -8.38 16.01 11.31
C TRP A 152 -8.36 17.40 11.92
N ASN A 153 -7.26 17.70 12.60
CA ASN A 153 -6.96 19.03 13.11
C ASN A 153 -5.43 19.19 13.20
N PRO A 154 -4.82 20.12 12.46
CA PRO A 154 -3.37 20.30 12.43
C PRO A 154 -2.78 20.67 13.81
N SER A 155 -3.58 21.20 14.75
CA SER A 155 -3.12 21.49 16.12
C SER A 155 -3.05 20.24 17.03
N LEU A 156 -3.58 19.10 16.59
CA LEU A 156 -3.63 17.85 17.35
C LEU A 156 -2.69 16.78 16.81
N VAL A 157 -2.29 16.91 15.55
CA VAL A 157 -1.40 15.97 14.84
C VAL A 157 0.02 16.52 14.86
N LEU A 158 1.00 15.63 14.90
CA LEU A 158 2.40 16.01 14.73
C LEU A 158 2.58 16.50 13.28
N MET A 159 3.01 17.76 13.14
CA MET A 159 3.35 18.36 11.85
C MET A 159 4.85 18.45 11.74
N GLU A 160 5.40 18.12 10.58
CA GLU A 160 6.82 18.15 10.24
C GLU A 160 7.08 19.09 9.08
N GLU A 161 8.29 19.61 8.99
CA GLU A 161 8.69 20.42 7.82
C GLU A 161 8.76 19.56 6.56
N THR A 162 8.25 20.08 5.46
CA THR A 162 8.41 19.48 4.15
C THR A 162 9.88 19.49 3.72
N TYR A 163 10.21 18.70 2.69
CA TYR A 163 11.56 18.62 2.13
C TYR A 163 12.17 20.00 1.82
N ASN A 164 11.40 20.94 1.29
CA ASN A 164 11.84 22.29 0.95
C ASN A 164 11.84 23.24 2.15
N LYS A 165 11.32 22.81 3.31
CA LYS A 165 11.14 23.63 4.53
C LYS A 165 10.27 24.89 4.34
N ASP A 166 9.45 24.91 3.29
CA ASP A 166 8.57 26.03 2.97
C ASP A 166 7.13 25.82 3.46
N SER A 167 6.80 24.61 3.89
CA SER A 167 5.48 24.23 4.38
C SER A 167 5.55 23.09 5.40
N MET A 168 4.40 22.73 5.97
CA MET A 168 4.27 21.66 6.96
C MET A 168 3.40 20.55 6.42
N GLU A 169 3.79 19.31 6.70
CA GLU A 169 3.01 18.11 6.39
C GLU A 169 2.78 17.26 7.65
N PRO A 170 1.72 16.43 7.71
CA PRO A 170 1.49 15.57 8.86
C PRO A 170 2.46 14.39 8.86
N ALA A 171 3.07 14.11 10.01
CA ALA A 171 3.84 12.90 10.23
C ALA A 171 2.99 11.64 10.04
N TYR A 172 1.71 11.70 10.41
CA TYR A 172 0.69 10.67 10.19
C TYR A 172 -0.71 11.28 10.18
N LEU A 173 -1.69 10.58 9.60
CA LEU A 173 -3.10 10.98 9.65
C LEU A 173 -3.82 10.32 10.83
N PRO A 174 -4.75 11.03 11.52
CA PRO A 174 -5.47 10.47 12.65
C PRO A 174 -6.58 9.53 12.16
N THR A 175 -6.31 8.24 12.13
CA THR A 175 -7.29 7.25 11.64
C THR A 175 -8.39 6.98 12.66
N LYS A 176 -9.62 6.86 12.17
CA LYS A 176 -10.80 6.48 12.96
C LYS A 176 -10.88 4.97 13.17
N TYR A 177 -10.32 4.20 12.25
CA TYR A 177 -10.29 2.74 12.21
C TYR A 177 -8.86 2.24 12.15
N PRO A 178 -8.54 0.98 12.56
CA PRO A 178 -7.20 0.41 12.48
C PRO A 178 -6.82 0.06 11.03
N ASN A 179 -6.59 1.10 10.23
CA ASN A 179 -6.38 1.03 8.79
C ASN A 179 -5.12 0.23 8.40
N CYS A 180 -4.16 0.10 9.30
CA CYS A 180 -2.92 -0.64 9.08
C CYS A 180 -3.10 -2.13 8.74
N LEU A 181 -4.28 -2.71 9.05
CA LEU A 181 -4.65 -4.08 8.68
C LEU A 181 -5.77 -4.16 7.63
N LEU A 182 -6.35 -3.01 7.24
CA LEU A 182 -7.41 -2.95 6.23
C LEU A 182 -6.89 -2.81 4.81
N SER A 183 -5.66 -2.33 4.64
CA SER A 183 -5.04 -2.13 3.33
C SER A 183 -3.86 -3.08 3.15
N ALA A 184 -3.86 -3.79 2.01
CA ALA A 184 -2.69 -4.57 1.63
C ALA A 184 -1.47 -3.67 1.43
N SER A 185 -0.35 -4.07 2.00
CA SER A 185 0.91 -3.38 1.81
C SER A 185 2.00 -4.37 1.49
N ASP A 186 2.60 -4.24 0.32
CA ASP A 186 3.75 -5.00 -0.11
C ASP A 186 4.93 -4.08 -0.37
N GLY A 187 6.11 -4.49 0.04
CA GLY A 187 7.32 -3.73 -0.16
C GLY A 187 8.57 -4.57 0.01
N LEU A 188 9.52 -4.38 -0.88
CA LEU A 188 10.87 -4.95 -0.79
C LEU A 188 11.83 -3.81 -0.42
N GLY A 189 12.47 -3.95 0.72
CA GLY A 189 13.42 -2.97 1.24
C GLY A 189 14.85 -3.52 1.34
N PHE A 190 15.73 -2.70 1.89
CA PHE A 190 17.09 -3.11 2.19
C PHE A 190 17.11 -4.04 3.42
N GLY A 191 17.42 -5.32 3.18
CA GLY A 191 17.52 -6.33 4.24
C GLY A 191 16.19 -6.73 4.90
N SER A 192 15.07 -6.25 4.40
CA SER A 192 13.75 -6.55 4.96
C SER A 192 12.64 -6.44 3.93
N ALA A 193 11.56 -7.17 4.15
CA ALA A 193 10.36 -7.13 3.31
C ALA A 193 9.12 -6.91 4.18
N ASN A 194 8.04 -6.48 3.55
CA ASN A 194 6.72 -6.31 4.14
C ASN A 194 5.68 -6.93 3.23
N HIS A 195 4.80 -7.75 3.81
CA HIS A 195 3.68 -8.38 3.12
C HIS A 195 2.49 -8.44 4.07
N ILE A 196 1.66 -7.41 4.06
CA ILE A 196 0.43 -7.32 4.86
C ILE A 196 -0.74 -7.59 3.93
N PRO A 197 -1.52 -8.69 4.12
CA PRO A 197 -2.75 -8.91 3.37
C PRO A 197 -3.86 -7.98 3.86
N THR A 198 -4.91 -7.82 3.08
CA THR A 198 -6.16 -7.19 3.53
C THR A 198 -6.92 -8.13 4.45
N PHE A 199 -7.44 -7.62 5.56
CA PHE A 199 -8.35 -8.36 6.43
C PHE A 199 -9.76 -7.76 6.37
N ASN A 200 -10.79 -8.55 6.71
CA ASN A 200 -12.17 -8.11 6.68
C ASN A 200 -12.42 -6.98 7.69
N PHE A 201 -13.09 -5.92 7.23
CA PHE A 201 -13.36 -4.74 8.04
C PHE A 201 -14.15 -5.06 9.32
N GLU A 202 -15.21 -5.84 9.21
CA GLU A 202 -16.06 -6.19 10.35
C GLU A 202 -15.31 -7.02 11.39
N GLU A 203 -14.53 -8.03 10.95
CA GLU A 203 -13.71 -8.86 11.82
C GLU A 203 -12.65 -8.06 12.58
N ILE A 204 -11.99 -7.11 11.90
CA ILE A 204 -11.03 -6.18 12.54
C ILE A 204 -11.73 -5.33 13.60
N MET A 205 -12.89 -4.76 13.28
CA MET A 205 -13.64 -3.91 14.22
C MET A 205 -14.12 -4.71 15.43
N GLN A 206 -14.66 -5.91 15.22
CA GLN A 206 -15.08 -6.79 16.31
C GLN A 206 -13.90 -7.21 17.19
N SER A 207 -12.76 -7.57 16.59
CA SER A 207 -11.54 -7.91 17.30
C SER A 207 -11.00 -6.74 18.10
N THR A 208 -11.01 -5.54 17.54
CA THR A 208 -10.62 -4.30 18.22
C THR A 208 -11.50 -4.03 19.43
N ILE A 209 -12.84 -4.14 19.30
CA ILE A 209 -13.79 -3.97 20.40
C ILE A 209 -13.56 -5.01 21.50
N ARG A 210 -13.29 -6.27 21.13
CA ARG A 210 -12.97 -7.33 22.09
C ARG A 210 -11.68 -7.04 22.85
N LEU A 211 -10.61 -6.62 22.15
CA LEU A 211 -9.32 -6.26 22.75
C LEU A 211 -9.42 -5.06 23.72
N ILE A 212 -10.29 -4.08 23.45
CA ILE A 212 -10.56 -2.97 24.38
C ILE A 212 -11.18 -3.50 25.69
N LYS A 213 -12.05 -4.52 25.61
CA LYS A 213 -12.72 -5.12 26.77
C LYS A 213 -11.86 -6.16 27.48
N ASP A 214 -11.13 -6.95 26.72
CA ASP A 214 -10.24 -8.02 27.20
C ASP A 214 -8.90 -8.00 26.43
N PRO A 215 -7.86 -7.39 26.96
CA PRO A 215 -6.53 -7.37 26.35
C PRO A 215 -5.84 -8.75 26.21
N LYS A 216 -6.40 -9.80 26.85
CA LYS A 216 -5.90 -11.17 26.70
C LYS A 216 -6.48 -11.91 25.50
N PHE A 217 -7.52 -11.36 24.87
CA PHE A 217 -8.11 -11.93 23.67
C PHE A 217 -7.05 -12.13 22.56
N GLU A 218 -7.10 -13.27 21.89
CA GLU A 218 -6.23 -13.58 20.75
C GLU A 218 -7.06 -13.51 19.45
N PRO A 219 -6.89 -12.45 18.64
CA PRO A 219 -7.61 -12.31 17.38
C PRO A 219 -7.08 -13.30 16.34
N VAL A 220 -7.97 -14.00 15.68
CA VAL A 220 -7.69 -14.79 14.49
C VAL A 220 -8.49 -14.18 13.35
N LEU A 221 -7.79 -13.63 12.36
CA LEU A 221 -8.38 -12.98 11.19
C LEU A 221 -8.00 -13.78 9.95
N ILE A 222 -8.93 -13.93 9.03
CA ILE A 222 -8.70 -14.52 7.71
C ILE A 222 -8.64 -13.37 6.70
N PRO A 223 -7.65 -13.36 5.79
CA PRO A 223 -7.58 -12.33 4.77
C PRO A 223 -8.82 -12.28 3.89
N ASP A 224 -9.32 -11.09 3.63
CA ASP A 224 -10.40 -10.81 2.69
C ASP A 224 -9.78 -10.35 1.36
N ILE A 225 -9.71 -11.27 0.39
CA ILE A 225 -8.99 -11.03 -0.84
C ILE A 225 -9.90 -10.38 -1.88
N THR A 226 -9.52 -9.18 -2.31
CA THR A 226 -10.29 -8.32 -3.22
C THR A 226 -10.65 -8.94 -4.58
N THR A 227 -9.87 -9.92 -5.03
CA THR A 227 -10.10 -10.61 -6.31
C THR A 227 -11.07 -11.78 -6.22
N GLY A 228 -11.58 -12.11 -5.02
CA GLY A 228 -12.52 -13.21 -4.79
C GLY A 228 -11.91 -14.61 -4.94
N CYS A 229 -10.60 -14.74 -4.85
CA CYS A 229 -9.95 -16.05 -4.86
C CYS A 229 -10.14 -16.79 -3.52
N LEU A 230 -10.02 -18.10 -3.58
CA LEU A 230 -10.17 -18.99 -2.41
C LEU A 230 -8.87 -19.04 -1.61
N ILE A 231 -8.97 -19.07 -0.29
CA ILE A 231 -7.88 -19.40 0.63
C ILE A 231 -7.96 -20.88 0.97
N ILE A 232 -6.85 -21.61 0.85
CA ILE A 232 -6.84 -23.08 0.98
C ILE A 232 -6.34 -23.51 2.35
N ASP A 233 -5.43 -22.76 2.95
CA ASP A 233 -4.69 -23.16 4.14
C ASP A 233 -5.22 -22.41 5.40
N GLU A 234 -6.53 -22.32 5.59
CA GLU A 234 -7.17 -21.54 6.68
C GLU A 234 -6.68 -21.94 8.09
N GLY A 235 -6.36 -23.20 8.29
CA GLY A 235 -5.82 -23.69 9.57
C GLY A 235 -4.48 -23.08 10.02
N LYS A 236 -3.80 -22.32 9.17
CA LYS A 236 -2.54 -21.63 9.50
C LYS A 236 -2.73 -20.25 10.12
N PHE A 237 -3.93 -19.67 10.03
CA PHE A 237 -4.14 -18.29 10.48
C PHE A 237 -3.98 -18.05 11.99
N PRO A 238 -4.31 -18.98 12.89
CA PRO A 238 -3.98 -18.79 14.30
C PRO A 238 -2.50 -18.52 14.54
N GLU A 239 -1.60 -19.27 13.88
CA GLU A 239 -0.16 -19.05 13.96
C GLU A 239 0.28 -17.77 13.26
N ILE A 240 -0.21 -17.52 12.05
CA ILE A 240 0.08 -16.30 11.28
C ILE A 240 -0.34 -15.04 12.06
N CYS A 241 -1.54 -15.05 12.65
CA CYS A 241 -2.05 -13.91 13.42
C CYS A 241 -1.25 -13.69 14.73
N SER A 242 -0.79 -14.75 15.38
CA SER A 242 -0.03 -14.66 16.63
C SER A 242 1.42 -14.22 16.41
N THR A 243 2.02 -14.60 15.28
CA THR A 243 3.44 -14.31 14.96
C THR A 243 3.63 -13.12 14.02
N GLY A 244 2.60 -12.77 13.24
CA GLY A 244 2.70 -11.79 12.14
C GLY A 244 3.49 -12.29 10.93
N ARG A 245 3.81 -13.59 10.88
CA ARG A 245 4.61 -14.22 9.83
C ARG A 245 4.05 -15.56 9.41
N GLY A 246 4.22 -15.89 8.15
CA GLY A 246 3.82 -17.18 7.63
C GLY A 246 3.55 -17.16 6.12
N THR A 247 2.87 -18.18 5.65
CA THR A 247 2.45 -18.26 4.24
C THR A 247 1.12 -18.95 4.13
N PHE A 248 0.28 -18.49 3.21
CA PHE A 248 -0.94 -19.19 2.84
C PHE A 248 -1.08 -19.29 1.32
N LYS A 249 -1.93 -20.20 0.86
CA LYS A 249 -2.17 -20.40 -0.56
C LYS A 249 -3.48 -19.76 -0.98
N MET A 250 -3.41 -18.95 -2.02
CA MET A 250 -4.55 -18.43 -2.76
C MET A 250 -4.77 -19.27 -4.01
N ARG A 251 -6.02 -19.56 -4.31
CA ARG A 251 -6.41 -20.34 -5.50
C ARG A 251 -7.58 -19.67 -6.21
N ALA A 252 -7.48 -19.57 -7.52
CA ALA A 252 -8.58 -19.13 -8.37
C ALA A 252 -9.81 -20.02 -8.19
N GLU A 253 -11.00 -19.44 -8.18
CA GLU A 253 -12.23 -20.20 -8.33
C GLU A 253 -12.33 -20.69 -9.77
N VAL A 254 -12.33 -22.02 -9.95
CA VAL A 254 -12.42 -22.68 -11.25
C VAL A 254 -13.59 -23.67 -11.23
N VAL A 255 -14.47 -23.53 -12.19
CA VAL A 255 -15.63 -24.41 -12.37
C VAL A 255 -15.46 -25.21 -13.65
N LYS A 256 -15.78 -26.50 -13.63
CA LYS A 256 -15.82 -27.34 -14.81
C LYS A 256 -17.27 -27.57 -15.27
N ASP A 257 -17.47 -27.48 -16.57
CA ASP A 257 -18.71 -27.84 -17.26
C ASP A 257 -18.39 -29.05 -18.12
N GLU A 258 -18.79 -30.24 -17.65
CA GLU A 258 -18.49 -31.49 -18.31
C GLU A 258 -19.32 -31.66 -19.60
N ASP A 259 -20.53 -31.08 -19.66
CA ASP A 259 -21.40 -31.21 -20.84
C ASP A 259 -20.84 -30.40 -22.03
N ARG A 260 -20.38 -29.20 -21.77
CA ARG A 260 -19.77 -28.31 -22.76
C ARG A 260 -18.28 -28.55 -22.94
N LYS A 261 -17.66 -29.37 -22.12
CA LYS A 261 -16.20 -29.54 -22.01
C LYS A 261 -15.45 -28.25 -21.92
N VAL A 262 -15.83 -27.43 -20.94
CA VAL A 262 -15.30 -26.11 -20.68
C VAL A 262 -14.81 -26.00 -19.23
N ILE A 263 -13.66 -25.37 -19.05
CA ILE A 263 -13.17 -24.92 -17.74
C ILE A 263 -13.40 -23.41 -17.67
N ILE A 264 -14.08 -22.95 -16.64
CA ILE A 264 -14.42 -21.54 -16.40
C ILE A 264 -13.61 -21.04 -15.21
N VAL A 265 -12.73 -20.07 -15.43
CA VAL A 265 -12.00 -19.36 -14.37
C VAL A 265 -12.82 -18.14 -13.97
N LYS A 266 -13.21 -18.04 -12.68
CA LYS A 266 -14.08 -16.99 -12.15
C LYS A 266 -13.36 -15.97 -11.29
N SER A 267 -12.16 -16.29 -10.81
CA SER A 267 -11.32 -15.38 -10.04
C SER A 267 -9.84 -15.63 -10.30
N ILE A 268 -8.98 -14.75 -9.86
CA ILE A 268 -7.52 -14.90 -9.91
C ILE A 268 -6.92 -14.56 -8.54
N PRO A 269 -5.78 -15.13 -8.17
CA PRO A 269 -5.08 -14.74 -6.94
C PRO A 269 -4.72 -13.24 -6.95
N PHE A 270 -4.62 -12.68 -5.75
CA PHE A 270 -4.21 -11.28 -5.56
C PHE A 270 -2.85 -11.01 -6.21
N GLN A 271 -2.70 -9.85 -6.84
CA GLN A 271 -1.49 -9.44 -7.57
C GLN A 271 -1.12 -10.37 -8.74
N VAL A 272 -2.10 -10.98 -9.35
CA VAL A 272 -1.95 -11.73 -10.61
C VAL A 272 -2.77 -11.01 -11.67
N SER A 273 -2.21 -10.77 -12.85
CA SER A 273 -2.97 -10.26 -13.99
C SER A 273 -3.55 -11.41 -14.80
N LEU A 274 -4.77 -11.23 -15.32
CA LEU A 274 -5.39 -12.22 -16.19
C LEU A 274 -4.59 -12.40 -17.48
N LEU A 275 -3.95 -11.34 -17.96
CA LEU A 275 -3.07 -11.40 -19.13
C LEU A 275 -1.91 -12.37 -18.92
N ALA A 276 -1.20 -12.28 -17.80
CA ALA A 276 -0.12 -13.18 -17.47
C ALA A 276 -0.58 -14.65 -17.35
N VAL A 277 -1.79 -14.87 -16.81
CA VAL A 277 -2.40 -16.22 -16.77
C VAL A 277 -2.67 -16.73 -18.18
N LYS A 278 -3.24 -15.90 -19.06
CA LYS A 278 -3.50 -16.28 -20.46
C LYS A 278 -2.21 -16.62 -21.22
N GLU A 279 -1.15 -15.86 -21.02
CA GLU A 279 0.17 -16.13 -21.63
C GLU A 279 0.72 -17.48 -21.17
N LYS A 280 0.74 -17.75 -19.85
CA LYS A 280 1.17 -19.07 -19.33
C LYS A 280 0.32 -20.23 -19.84
N ILE A 281 -0.99 -20.06 -19.98
CA ILE A 281 -1.85 -21.09 -20.57
C ILE A 281 -1.48 -21.34 -22.04
N ARG A 282 -1.19 -20.28 -22.81
CA ARG A 282 -0.75 -20.41 -24.20
C ARG A 282 0.55 -21.19 -24.29
N ASP A 283 1.54 -20.87 -23.47
CA ASP A 283 2.83 -21.56 -23.41
C ASP A 283 2.61 -23.06 -23.11
N LEU A 284 1.75 -23.41 -22.15
CA LEU A 284 1.42 -24.81 -21.82
C LEU A 284 0.70 -25.55 -22.96
N VAL A 285 -0.05 -24.86 -23.79
CA VAL A 285 -0.69 -25.45 -25.00
C VAL A 285 0.34 -25.66 -26.08
N GLU A 286 1.24 -24.72 -26.33
CA GLU A 286 2.34 -24.84 -27.31
C GLU A 286 3.29 -25.98 -26.95
N ASP A 287 3.61 -26.13 -25.67
CA ASP A 287 4.43 -27.23 -25.12
C ASP A 287 3.68 -28.58 -25.06
N LYS A 288 2.41 -28.60 -25.48
CA LYS A 288 1.55 -29.82 -25.44
C LYS A 288 1.35 -30.39 -24.03
N THR A 289 1.58 -29.58 -22.98
CA THR A 289 1.34 -29.99 -21.61
C THR A 289 -0.16 -30.05 -21.28
N ILE A 290 -0.98 -29.27 -21.99
CA ILE A 290 -2.45 -29.29 -21.90
C ILE A 290 -2.99 -30.00 -23.18
N PRO A 291 -3.33 -31.30 -23.11
CA PRO A 291 -3.84 -32.02 -24.26
C PRO A 291 -5.28 -31.62 -24.59
N GLY A 292 -5.64 -31.71 -25.86
CA GLY A 292 -7.00 -31.52 -26.34
C GLY A 292 -7.59 -30.12 -26.19
N PHE A 293 -6.76 -29.13 -25.96
CA PHE A 293 -7.17 -27.73 -25.96
C PHE A 293 -7.72 -27.33 -27.34
N LYS A 294 -8.81 -26.54 -27.35
CA LYS A 294 -9.45 -26.05 -28.56
C LYS A 294 -9.38 -24.54 -28.70
N ASP A 295 -9.84 -23.83 -27.67
CA ASP A 295 -10.01 -22.37 -27.73
C ASP A 295 -10.03 -21.74 -26.33
N ILE A 296 -9.74 -20.46 -26.26
CA ILE A 296 -9.84 -19.64 -25.07
C ILE A 296 -10.70 -18.39 -25.36
N LYS A 297 -11.71 -18.15 -24.54
CA LYS A 297 -12.59 -16.98 -24.67
C LYS A 297 -12.64 -16.22 -23.37
N ASP A 298 -12.40 -14.92 -23.48
CA ASP A 298 -12.42 -14.02 -22.33
C ASP A 298 -13.69 -13.17 -22.37
N TYR A 299 -14.58 -13.42 -21.41
CA TYR A 299 -15.81 -12.66 -21.17
C TYR A 299 -15.71 -11.78 -19.92
N SER A 300 -14.49 -11.58 -19.40
CA SER A 300 -14.26 -10.76 -18.22
C SER A 300 -14.63 -9.30 -18.49
N GLY A 301 -15.14 -8.63 -17.46
CA GLY A 301 -15.54 -7.21 -17.55
C GLY A 301 -16.15 -6.74 -16.24
N ASN A 302 -16.26 -5.43 -16.05
CA ASN A 302 -16.82 -4.83 -14.83
C ASN A 302 -16.19 -5.39 -13.53
N ASN A 303 -14.87 -5.54 -13.51
CA ASN A 303 -14.09 -6.11 -12.41
C ASN A 303 -14.44 -7.58 -12.05
N LYS A 304 -15.07 -8.30 -12.97
CA LYS A 304 -15.34 -9.74 -12.83
C LYS A 304 -14.51 -10.53 -13.83
N ILE A 305 -13.96 -11.62 -13.37
CA ILE A 305 -13.24 -12.58 -14.21
C ILE A 305 -14.20 -13.64 -14.73
N HIS A 306 -14.16 -13.88 -16.03
CA HIS A 306 -14.86 -14.98 -16.69
C HIS A 306 -14.08 -15.43 -17.92
N LEU A 307 -13.14 -16.34 -17.71
CA LEU A 307 -12.30 -16.90 -18.76
C LEU A 307 -12.72 -18.33 -19.02
N GLU A 308 -13.12 -18.67 -20.25
CA GLU A 308 -13.54 -19.99 -20.67
C GLU A 308 -12.44 -20.69 -21.51
N LEU A 309 -12.07 -21.90 -21.10
CA LEU A 309 -11.10 -22.77 -21.79
C LEU A 309 -11.86 -23.97 -22.35
N TYR A 310 -11.86 -24.15 -23.67
CA TYR A 310 -12.60 -25.20 -24.39
C TYR A 310 -11.71 -26.38 -24.70
N PHE A 311 -12.24 -27.57 -24.48
CA PHE A 311 -11.50 -28.82 -24.69
C PHE A 311 -12.23 -29.80 -25.63
N ARG A 312 -11.52 -30.83 -26.07
CA ARG A 312 -12.12 -31.95 -26.80
C ARG A 312 -12.89 -32.85 -25.84
N PRO A 313 -13.92 -33.63 -26.36
CA PRO A 313 -14.79 -34.44 -25.51
C PRO A 313 -14.07 -35.51 -24.68
N GLU A 314 -12.97 -36.06 -25.20
CA GLU A 314 -12.18 -37.12 -24.57
C GLU A 314 -11.30 -36.66 -23.41
N VAL A 315 -11.19 -35.37 -23.16
CA VAL A 315 -10.28 -34.80 -22.15
C VAL A 315 -10.88 -34.90 -20.75
N ASP A 316 -10.07 -35.32 -19.79
CA ASP A 316 -10.37 -35.23 -18.36
C ASP A 316 -10.08 -33.82 -17.87
N LEU A 317 -11.15 -33.03 -17.65
CA LEU A 317 -11.05 -31.63 -17.17
C LEU A 317 -10.45 -31.54 -15.76
N SER A 318 -10.61 -32.55 -14.92
CA SER A 318 -10.06 -32.55 -13.55
C SER A 318 -8.53 -32.61 -13.57
N ASN A 319 -7.95 -33.39 -14.47
CA ASN A 319 -6.52 -33.44 -14.67
C ASN A 319 -5.97 -32.09 -15.21
N ILE A 320 -6.68 -31.50 -16.18
CA ILE A 320 -6.30 -30.17 -16.69
C ILE A 320 -6.33 -29.10 -15.59
N ILE A 321 -7.36 -29.06 -14.76
CA ILE A 321 -7.44 -28.13 -13.62
C ILE A 321 -6.25 -28.29 -12.68
N SER A 322 -5.83 -29.53 -12.40
CA SER A 322 -4.64 -29.81 -11.58
C SER A 322 -3.35 -29.28 -12.21
N ILE A 323 -3.21 -29.43 -13.55
CA ILE A 323 -2.08 -28.85 -14.29
C ILE A 323 -2.11 -27.33 -14.24
N LEU A 324 -3.27 -26.71 -14.46
CA LEU A 324 -3.43 -25.25 -14.40
C LEU A 324 -3.03 -24.69 -13.02
N TYR A 325 -3.49 -25.29 -11.92
CA TYR A 325 -3.10 -24.85 -10.59
C TYR A 325 -1.61 -25.06 -10.28
N THR A 326 -0.97 -26.04 -10.88
CA THR A 326 0.43 -26.38 -10.60
C THR A 326 1.40 -25.58 -11.48
N LYS A 327 1.01 -25.28 -12.72
CA LYS A 327 1.88 -24.70 -13.73
C LYS A 327 1.60 -23.24 -14.06
N THR A 328 0.49 -22.68 -13.54
CA THR A 328 0.14 -21.27 -13.75
C THR A 328 -0.06 -20.54 -12.41
N ASP A 329 -0.24 -19.21 -12.49
CA ASP A 329 -0.53 -18.40 -11.31
C ASP A 329 -2.00 -18.46 -10.84
N LEU A 330 -2.79 -19.42 -11.34
CA LEU A 330 -4.14 -19.70 -10.82
C LEU A 330 -4.10 -20.25 -9.38
N GLN A 331 -2.94 -20.72 -8.93
CA GLN A 331 -2.64 -20.96 -7.53
C GLN A 331 -1.31 -20.31 -7.19
N LYS A 332 -1.29 -19.49 -6.14
CA LYS A 332 -0.10 -18.75 -5.69
C LYS A 332 0.02 -18.78 -4.18
N THR A 333 1.23 -18.92 -3.67
CA THR A 333 1.52 -18.76 -2.25
C THR A 333 1.75 -17.27 -1.97
N TYR A 334 1.07 -16.74 -0.94
CA TYR A 334 1.27 -15.40 -0.45
C TYR A 334 2.08 -15.47 0.86
N PRO A 335 3.23 -14.78 0.93
CA PRO A 335 3.96 -14.64 2.18
C PRO A 335 3.23 -13.61 3.06
N VAL A 336 3.25 -13.81 4.36
CA VAL A 336 2.79 -12.81 5.34
C VAL A 336 3.99 -12.39 6.16
N GLN A 337 4.22 -11.10 6.24
CA GLN A 337 5.20 -10.47 7.10
C GLN A 337 4.70 -9.10 7.47
N ILE A 338 4.16 -8.96 8.68
CA ILE A 338 3.58 -7.71 9.16
C ILE A 338 4.68 -6.87 9.79
N LYS A 339 5.23 -5.94 9.00
CA LYS A 339 6.21 -4.96 9.47
C LYS A 339 5.69 -3.55 9.21
N MET A 340 5.80 -2.69 10.20
CA MET A 340 5.34 -1.31 10.12
C MET A 340 6.33 -0.37 10.79
N VAL A 341 6.26 0.89 10.43
CA VAL A 341 7.00 1.95 11.11
C VAL A 341 6.23 2.38 12.35
N ASP A 342 6.89 2.40 13.51
CA ASP A 342 6.41 3.01 14.74
C ASP A 342 7.50 3.94 15.29
N ASN A 343 7.21 5.25 15.36
CA ASN A 343 8.15 6.27 15.84
C ASN A 343 9.55 6.18 15.17
N LEU A 344 9.60 6.10 13.85
CA LEU A 344 10.83 6.00 13.03
C LEU A 344 11.61 4.67 13.20
N ALA A 345 11.07 3.70 13.90
CA ALA A 345 11.61 2.35 13.97
C ALA A 345 10.76 1.38 13.13
N ILE A 346 11.42 0.41 12.50
CA ILE A 346 10.73 -0.67 11.77
C ILE A 346 10.57 -1.84 12.73
N GLU A 347 9.33 -2.18 13.03
CA GLU A 347 9.00 -3.22 14.00
C GLU A 347 8.18 -4.35 13.38
N ASP A 348 8.35 -5.56 13.92
CA ASP A 348 7.53 -6.71 13.58
C ASP A 348 6.27 -6.72 14.46
N PHE A 349 5.12 -6.90 13.85
CA PHE A 349 3.84 -6.94 14.55
C PHE A 349 3.14 -8.28 14.35
N SER A 350 2.49 -8.77 15.39
CA SER A 350 1.38 -9.71 15.30
C SER A 350 0.08 -8.94 15.03
N VAL A 351 -0.99 -9.60 14.60
CA VAL A 351 -2.30 -8.95 14.48
C VAL A 351 -2.73 -8.32 15.81
N LYS A 352 -2.55 -9.04 16.91
CA LYS A 352 -2.87 -8.54 18.25
C LYS A 352 -2.05 -7.33 18.64
N SER A 353 -0.73 -7.36 18.48
CA SER A 353 0.14 -6.25 18.86
C SER A 353 -0.13 -5.00 18.02
N ALA A 354 -0.41 -5.16 16.72
CA ALA A 354 -0.79 -4.07 15.85
C ALA A 354 -2.10 -3.40 16.30
N LEU A 355 -3.14 -4.19 16.61
CA LEU A 355 -4.41 -3.66 17.10
C LEU A 355 -4.28 -2.97 18.46
N LEU A 356 -3.54 -3.56 19.40
CA LEU A 356 -3.29 -2.95 20.72
C LEU A 356 -2.51 -1.64 20.60
N ARG A 357 -1.49 -1.61 19.73
CA ARG A 357 -0.73 -0.37 19.48
C ARG A 357 -1.58 0.72 18.86
N TRP A 358 -2.40 0.39 17.87
CA TRP A 358 -3.35 1.32 17.28
C TRP A 358 -4.37 1.83 18.31
N ILE A 359 -4.91 0.96 19.18
CA ILE A 359 -5.82 1.35 20.27
C ILE A 359 -5.15 2.39 21.19
N ASP A 360 -3.89 2.16 21.60
CA ASP A 360 -3.15 3.11 22.43
C ASP A 360 -2.98 4.46 21.74
N ILE A 361 -2.54 4.45 20.48
CA ILE A 361 -2.43 5.68 19.65
C ILE A 361 -3.77 6.42 19.59
N ARG A 362 -4.85 5.69 19.34
CA ARG A 362 -6.19 6.27 19.24
C ARG A 362 -6.68 6.87 20.56
N ILE A 363 -6.43 6.20 21.68
CA ILE A 363 -6.77 6.71 23.01
C ILE A 363 -5.99 8.00 23.29
N GLN A 364 -4.69 8.02 23.01
CA GLN A 364 -3.86 9.21 23.22
C GLN A 364 -4.35 10.38 22.35
N PHE A 365 -4.67 10.13 21.08
CA PHE A 365 -5.23 11.15 20.21
C PHE A 365 -6.59 11.68 20.71
N LYS A 366 -7.51 10.81 21.12
CA LYS A 366 -8.80 11.22 21.70
C LYS A 366 -8.64 12.02 22.97
N ARG A 367 -7.69 11.68 23.84
CA ARG A 367 -7.37 12.49 25.03
C ARG A 367 -6.95 13.91 24.65
N LYS A 368 -6.02 14.07 23.70
CA LYS A 368 -5.60 15.40 23.19
C LYS A 368 -6.79 16.17 22.62
N MET A 369 -7.64 15.51 21.85
CA MET A 369 -8.84 16.12 21.25
C MET A 369 -9.81 16.64 22.32
N TYR A 370 -10.08 15.87 23.39
CA TYR A 370 -10.99 16.27 24.45
C TYR A 370 -10.39 17.35 25.34
N ILE A 371 -9.09 17.30 25.63
CA ILE A 371 -8.39 18.38 26.34
C ILE A 371 -8.53 19.70 25.56
N ARG A 372 -8.29 19.68 24.25
CA ARG A 372 -8.46 20.88 23.41
C ARG A 372 -9.88 21.41 23.44
N LYS A 373 -10.89 20.52 23.29
CA LYS A 373 -12.30 20.93 23.40
C LYS A 373 -12.62 21.57 24.78
N LEU A 374 -12.06 21.02 25.86
CA LEU A 374 -12.25 21.56 27.18
C LEU A 374 -11.70 22.99 27.26
N ILE A 375 -10.46 23.20 26.80
CA ILE A 375 -9.84 24.55 26.78
C ILE A 375 -10.70 25.52 25.95
N ASP A 376 -11.17 25.13 24.78
CA ASP A 376 -12.00 25.97 23.91
C ASP A 376 -13.35 26.33 24.58
N ILE A 377 -13.93 25.40 25.35
CA ILE A 377 -15.18 25.64 26.10
C ILE A 377 -14.92 26.56 27.29
N GLU A 378 -13.84 26.35 28.05
CA GLU A 378 -13.46 27.20 29.19
C GLU A 378 -13.19 28.66 28.75
N GLN A 379 -12.52 28.85 27.62
CA GLN A 379 -12.31 30.16 27.01
C GLN A 379 -13.64 30.86 26.67
N LYS A 380 -14.56 30.10 26.01
CA LYS A 380 -15.90 30.64 25.70
C LYS A 380 -16.68 30.99 26.95
N LEU A 381 -16.65 30.16 27.99
CA LEU A 381 -17.31 30.39 29.25
C LEU A 381 -16.75 31.64 29.93
N HIS A 382 -15.42 31.78 29.91
CA HIS A 382 -14.77 32.97 30.47
C HIS A 382 -15.23 34.27 29.79
N ILE A 383 -15.28 34.28 28.46
CA ILE A 383 -15.78 35.43 27.69
C ILE A 383 -17.23 35.73 28.03
N LEU A 384 -18.10 34.70 28.11
CA LEU A 384 -19.50 34.89 28.45
C LEU A 384 -19.68 35.44 29.87
N ASN A 385 -18.90 34.97 30.84
CA ASN A 385 -18.94 35.48 32.21
C ASN A 385 -18.46 36.96 32.36
N ILE A 386 -17.65 37.44 31.39
CA ILE A 386 -17.24 38.86 31.37
C ILE A 386 -18.36 39.74 30.76
N LEU A 387 -19.19 39.19 29.89
CA LEU A 387 -20.25 39.90 29.19
C LEU A 387 -21.56 39.99 30.00
N ILE A 388 -21.70 39.17 31.04
CA ILE A 388 -22.80 39.22 32.01
C ILE A 388 -22.40 40.16 33.19
#